data_269d8c08428f4a7e8f2c6dbcf0892cc1
#
_entry.id   269d8c08428f4a7e8f2c6dbcf0892cc1
#
_cell.length_a   1.000
_cell.length_b   1.000
_cell.length_c   1.000
_cell.angle_alpha   90.00
_cell.angle_beta   90.00
_cell.angle_gamma   90.00
#
_symmetry.space_group_name_H-M   'P 1'
#
loop_
_entity.id
_entity.type
_entity.pdbx_description
1 polymer ?
#
loop_
_entity_poly.entity_id
_entity_poly.type
_entity_poly.pdbx_seq_one_letter_code
_entity_poly.pdbx_strand_id
1 'polypeptide(L)'
;KIIKPKISFIKKKSGIISSALVGVGGFSKEVIIPNLLKMKAYNSLDYLCVRKPISFLNSSSFYKNINVVNDYNLMLKNKSLDVIFISTRHNDHWQLTKNALLNQKHVFCEKPLCIKPNELKEIKKFFTKQKVTPILVTGFNRRFSDSAKILKGFIEKSTSPIFLNYT
;
A
#
# COMPACT_ATOMS: atom_id res chain seq x y z
N LYS A 1 11.54 31.87 1.73
CA LYS A 1 11.35 31.16 0.44
C LYS A 1 11.06 29.70 0.75
N ILE A 2 9.83 29.24 0.48
CA ILE A 2 9.46 27.83 0.60
C ILE A 2 10.08 27.12 -0.61
N ILE A 3 11.14 26.36 -0.39
CA ILE A 3 11.71 25.50 -1.42
C ILE A 3 10.72 24.36 -1.64
N LYS A 4 9.96 24.40 -2.73
CA LYS A 4 9.14 23.28 -3.14
C LYS A 4 10.09 22.13 -3.54
N PRO A 5 10.04 20.97 -2.91
CA PRO A 5 10.88 19.85 -3.30
C PRO A 5 10.57 19.50 -4.77
N LYS A 6 11.61 19.50 -5.59
CA LYS A 6 11.50 19.10 -7.00
C LYS A 6 11.37 17.57 -7.02
N ILE A 7 10.19 17.05 -7.35
CA ILE A 7 10.02 15.60 -7.51
C ILE A 7 10.80 15.18 -8.74
N SER A 8 11.85 14.40 -8.54
CA SER A 8 12.56 13.74 -9.63
C SER A 8 11.85 12.42 -9.96
N PHE A 9 11.40 12.26 -11.20
CA PHE A 9 10.86 10.99 -11.65
C PHE A 9 12.01 10.00 -11.85
N ILE A 10 11.99 8.92 -11.07
CA ILE A 10 12.95 7.82 -11.19
C ILE A 10 12.61 7.01 -12.45
N LYS A 11 13.62 6.73 -13.28
CA LYS A 11 13.46 5.80 -14.41
C LYS A 11 13.35 4.37 -13.88
N LYS A 12 12.35 3.64 -14.36
CA LYS A 12 12.15 2.23 -14.03
C LYS A 12 13.31 1.39 -14.51
N LYS A 13 13.85 0.53 -13.64
CA LYS A 13 14.74 -0.56 -14.03
C LYS A 13 13.92 -1.71 -14.62
N SER A 14 14.36 -2.27 -15.75
CA SER A 14 13.67 -3.42 -16.35
C SER A 14 13.55 -4.59 -15.37
N GLY A 15 12.35 -5.19 -15.29
CA GLY A 15 12.08 -6.35 -14.44
C GLY A 15 11.87 -6.04 -12.94
N ILE A 16 11.99 -4.78 -12.50
CA ILE A 16 11.79 -4.39 -11.09
C ILE A 16 10.50 -3.58 -10.96
N ILE A 17 9.68 -3.93 -9.99
CA ILE A 17 8.45 -3.20 -9.64
C ILE A 17 8.84 -1.92 -8.90
N SER A 18 8.41 -0.77 -9.39
CA SER A 18 8.57 0.52 -8.71
C SER A 18 7.42 0.73 -7.72
N SER A 19 7.73 1.02 -6.48
CA SER A 19 6.73 1.19 -5.43
C SER A 19 6.86 2.49 -4.64
N ALA A 20 5.73 2.91 -4.07
CA ALA A 20 5.66 4.02 -3.13
C ALA A 20 4.92 3.61 -1.86
N LEU A 21 5.31 4.18 -0.73
CA LEU A 21 4.60 4.04 0.54
C LEU A 21 4.01 5.38 0.96
N VAL A 22 2.72 5.39 1.25
CA VAL A 22 1.95 6.56 1.70
C VAL A 22 1.57 6.37 3.17
N GLY A 23 2.05 7.27 4.02
CA GLY A 23 1.92 7.16 5.47
C GLY A 23 3.04 6.32 6.08
N VAL A 24 3.92 6.99 6.85
CA VAL A 24 5.08 6.36 7.48
C VAL A 24 4.93 6.44 9.00
N GLY A 25 3.95 5.70 9.53
CA GLY A 25 3.72 5.48 10.96
C GLY A 25 4.59 4.36 11.54
N GLY A 26 4.36 3.98 12.81
CA GLY A 26 5.09 2.90 13.49
C GLY A 26 5.05 1.60 12.71
N PHE A 27 3.86 1.11 12.36
CA PHE A 27 3.69 -0.13 11.59
C PHE A 27 4.43 -0.11 10.24
N SER A 28 4.41 1.04 9.54
CA SER A 28 5.15 1.18 8.29
C SER A 28 6.66 1.04 8.50
N LYS A 29 7.20 1.65 9.56
CA LYS A 29 8.63 1.62 9.88
C LYS A 29 9.10 0.25 10.34
N GLU A 30 8.30 -0.42 11.17
CA GLU A 30 8.66 -1.68 11.80
C GLU A 30 8.39 -2.89 10.92
N VAL A 31 7.37 -2.82 10.05
CA VAL A 31 6.91 -3.98 9.28
C VAL A 31 7.00 -3.74 7.77
N ILE A 32 6.33 -2.72 7.23
CA ILE A 32 6.19 -2.58 5.77
C ILE A 32 7.54 -2.27 5.11
N ILE A 33 8.23 -1.24 5.55
CA ILE A 33 9.50 -0.80 4.95
C ILE A 33 10.56 -1.91 4.99
N PRO A 34 10.84 -2.57 6.15
CA PRO A 34 11.81 -3.64 6.19
C PRO A 34 11.50 -4.81 5.24
N ASN A 35 10.22 -5.17 5.11
CA ASN A 35 9.82 -6.22 4.19
C ASN A 35 9.95 -5.80 2.71
N LEU A 36 9.57 -4.58 2.35
CA LEU A 36 9.78 -4.07 0.99
C LEU A 36 11.26 -4.03 0.60
N LEU A 37 12.13 -3.67 1.53
CA LEU A 37 13.58 -3.63 1.31
C LEU A 37 14.21 -5.02 1.20
N LYS A 38 13.68 -6.03 1.90
CA LYS A 38 14.08 -7.44 1.71
C LYS A 38 13.75 -7.93 0.29
N MET A 39 12.72 -7.40 -0.34
CA MET A 39 12.27 -7.77 -1.69
C MET A 39 13.04 -7.05 -2.81
N LYS A 40 14.18 -6.46 -2.55
CA LYS A 40 14.97 -5.63 -3.48
C LYS A 40 15.29 -6.27 -4.84
N ALA A 41 15.26 -7.58 -4.93
CA ALA A 41 15.44 -8.30 -6.19
C ALA A 41 14.25 -8.13 -7.15
N TYR A 42 13.06 -7.80 -6.64
CA TYR A 42 11.81 -7.69 -7.40
C TYR A 42 11.13 -6.34 -7.26
N ASN A 43 11.46 -5.59 -6.22
CA ASN A 43 10.80 -4.33 -5.86
C ASN A 43 11.83 -3.25 -5.49
N SER A 44 11.58 -2.03 -5.97
CA SER A 44 12.27 -0.83 -5.55
C SER A 44 11.29 0.08 -4.80
N LEU A 45 11.60 0.44 -3.56
CA LEU A 45 10.86 1.45 -2.81
C LEU A 45 11.41 2.83 -3.21
N ASP A 46 10.75 3.48 -4.16
CA ASP A 46 11.24 4.71 -4.78
C ASP A 46 10.72 5.98 -4.11
N TYR A 47 9.55 5.91 -3.45
CA TYR A 47 8.91 7.06 -2.84
C TYR A 47 8.37 6.76 -1.45
N LEU A 48 8.53 7.74 -0.55
CA LEU A 48 7.80 7.85 0.72
C LEU A 48 6.97 9.12 0.68
N CYS A 49 5.65 9.00 0.71
CA CYS A 49 4.75 10.14 0.76
C CYS A 49 4.35 10.42 2.22
N VAL A 50 4.76 11.57 2.74
CA VAL A 50 4.56 11.99 4.13
C VAL A 50 4.07 13.43 4.21
N ARG A 51 3.28 13.75 5.25
CA ARG A 51 2.74 15.12 5.42
C ARG A 51 3.84 16.18 5.69
N LYS A 52 4.90 15.80 6.41
CA LYS A 52 6.01 16.67 6.81
C LYS A 52 7.36 16.04 6.43
N PRO A 53 7.86 16.26 5.20
CA PRO A 53 9.09 15.64 4.72
C PRO A 53 10.33 15.99 5.56
N ILE A 54 10.43 17.24 6.05
CA ILE A 54 11.60 17.76 6.77
C ILE A 54 11.89 16.95 8.05
N SER A 55 10.85 16.61 8.82
CA SER A 55 11.01 15.81 10.04
C SER A 55 11.46 14.39 9.76
N PHE A 56 11.33 13.94 8.53
CA PHE A 56 11.68 12.59 8.09
C PHE A 56 13.12 12.50 7.55
N LEU A 57 13.56 13.52 6.82
CA LEU A 57 14.90 13.57 6.22
C LEU A 57 16.04 13.59 7.25
N ASN A 58 15.78 14.14 8.45
CA ASN A 58 16.77 14.22 9.52
C ASN A 58 16.94 12.91 10.29
N SER A 59 16.14 11.89 10.03
CA SER A 59 15.99 10.75 10.95
C SER A 59 16.78 9.49 10.59
N SER A 60 17.37 9.35 9.38
CA SER A 60 18.33 8.26 9.15
C SER A 60 19.00 8.27 7.76
N SER A 61 20.26 7.83 7.74
CA SER A 61 21.02 7.46 6.52
C SER A 61 20.34 6.36 5.68
N PHE A 62 19.36 5.67 6.25
CA PHE A 62 18.64 4.54 5.69
C PHE A 62 17.76 4.90 4.48
N TYR A 63 17.32 6.16 4.37
CA TYR A 63 16.44 6.63 3.29
C TYR A 63 17.16 7.41 2.19
N LYS A 64 18.49 7.37 2.13
CA LYS A 64 19.30 8.19 1.19
C LYS A 64 18.92 8.04 -0.28
N ASN A 65 18.40 6.89 -0.66
CA ASN A 65 18.04 6.56 -2.04
C ASN A 65 16.54 6.59 -2.32
N ILE A 66 15.72 7.06 -1.37
CA ILE A 66 14.26 7.09 -1.49
C ILE A 66 13.80 8.55 -1.57
N ASN A 67 12.96 8.88 -2.54
CA ASN A 67 12.40 10.23 -2.66
C ASN A 67 11.31 10.44 -1.60
N VAL A 68 11.53 11.38 -0.70
CA VAL A 68 10.52 11.78 0.29
C VAL A 68 9.72 12.94 -0.27
N VAL A 69 8.42 12.75 -0.43
CA VAL A 69 7.49 13.71 -1.05
C VAL A 69 6.31 14.02 -0.13
N ASN A 70 5.64 15.14 -0.35
CA ASN A 70 4.40 15.51 0.34
C ASN A 70 3.21 15.72 -0.60
N ASP A 71 3.43 15.64 -1.90
CA ASP A 71 2.37 15.75 -2.90
C ASP A 71 2.06 14.36 -3.48
N TYR A 72 1.00 13.76 -2.94
CA TYR A 72 0.53 12.45 -3.37
C TYR A 72 0.06 12.45 -4.83
N ASN A 73 -0.69 13.46 -5.24
CA ASN A 73 -1.25 13.51 -6.60
C ASN A 73 -0.18 13.73 -7.66
N LEU A 74 0.85 14.51 -7.33
CA LEU A 74 1.98 14.70 -8.23
C LEU A 74 2.79 13.41 -8.35
N MET A 75 3.01 12.68 -7.25
CA MET A 75 3.67 11.37 -7.26
C MET A 75 2.93 10.36 -8.16
N LEU A 76 1.59 10.32 -8.11
CA LEU A 76 0.78 9.43 -8.94
C LEU A 76 0.94 9.64 -10.44
N LYS A 77 1.34 10.85 -10.89
CA LYS A 77 1.59 11.15 -12.30
C LYS A 77 2.85 10.45 -12.86
N ASN A 78 3.70 9.90 -11.99
CA ASN A 78 4.84 9.11 -12.44
C ASN A 78 4.38 7.81 -13.10
N LYS A 79 4.56 7.70 -14.42
CA LYS A 79 4.18 6.53 -15.21
C LYS A 79 5.02 5.29 -14.87
N SER A 80 6.24 5.49 -14.36
CA SER A 80 7.13 4.39 -13.97
C SER A 80 6.79 3.78 -12.61
N LEU A 81 5.92 4.41 -11.83
CA LEU A 81 5.46 3.91 -10.54
C LEU A 81 4.36 2.86 -10.77
N ASP A 82 4.52 1.66 -10.23
CA ASP A 82 3.60 0.54 -10.44
C ASP A 82 2.64 0.33 -9.27
N VAL A 83 3.15 0.37 -8.03
CA VAL A 83 2.42 -0.06 -6.83
C VAL A 83 2.46 1.02 -5.75
N ILE A 84 1.32 1.24 -5.13
CA ILE A 84 1.17 2.13 -3.96
C ILE A 84 0.81 1.30 -2.73
N PHE A 85 1.63 1.38 -1.70
CA PHE A 85 1.33 0.88 -0.36
C PHE A 85 0.72 2.01 0.46
N ILE A 86 -0.48 1.81 1.02
CA ILE A 86 -1.21 2.82 1.81
C ILE A 86 -1.29 2.33 3.25
N SER A 87 -0.67 3.09 4.17
CA SER A 87 -0.67 2.83 5.61
C SER A 87 -0.84 4.13 6.39
N THR A 88 -1.89 4.85 6.06
CA THR A 88 -2.29 6.13 6.67
C THR A 88 -3.30 5.92 7.80
N ARG A 89 -4.02 6.96 8.20
CA ARG A 89 -5.21 6.84 9.04
C ARG A 89 -6.36 6.27 8.23
N HIS A 90 -7.25 5.52 8.87
CA HIS A 90 -8.36 4.80 8.24
C HIS A 90 -9.26 5.69 7.38
N ASN A 91 -9.47 6.94 7.79
CA ASN A 91 -10.31 7.91 7.06
C ASN A 91 -9.76 8.25 5.66
N ASP A 92 -8.46 8.10 5.45
CA ASP A 92 -7.79 8.48 4.21
C ASP A 92 -7.70 7.29 3.23
N HIS A 93 -7.89 6.04 3.71
CA HIS A 93 -7.62 4.81 2.97
C HIS A 93 -8.35 4.76 1.63
N TRP A 94 -9.69 4.92 1.65
CA TRP A 94 -10.46 4.80 0.42
C TRP A 94 -10.14 5.92 -0.58
N GLN A 95 -10.04 7.16 -0.13
CA GLN A 95 -9.77 8.27 -1.03
C GLN A 95 -8.40 8.15 -1.71
N LEU A 96 -7.37 7.76 -0.95
CA LEU A 96 -6.04 7.52 -1.51
C LEU A 96 -6.05 6.31 -2.46
N THR A 97 -6.69 5.21 -2.06
CA THR A 97 -6.85 4.01 -2.90
C THR A 97 -7.54 4.34 -4.22
N LYS A 98 -8.67 5.05 -4.18
CA LYS A 98 -9.43 5.46 -5.37
C LYS A 98 -8.56 6.27 -6.33
N ASN A 99 -7.82 7.26 -5.81
CA ASN A 99 -6.96 8.09 -6.62
C ASN A 99 -5.84 7.28 -7.29
N ALA A 100 -5.23 6.33 -6.58
CA ALA A 100 -4.20 5.45 -7.14
C ALA A 100 -4.77 4.56 -8.26
N LEU A 101 -5.91 3.91 -8.02
CA LEU A 101 -6.58 3.06 -9.00
C LEU A 101 -6.98 3.82 -10.28
N LEU A 102 -7.50 5.06 -10.13
CA LEU A 102 -7.81 5.93 -11.27
C LEU A 102 -6.57 6.33 -12.08
N ASN A 103 -5.40 6.38 -11.44
CA ASN A 103 -4.11 6.58 -12.10
C ASN A 103 -3.44 5.27 -12.54
N GLN A 104 -4.20 4.17 -12.65
CA GLN A 104 -3.74 2.85 -13.11
C GLN A 104 -2.59 2.27 -12.26
N LYS A 105 -2.56 2.58 -10.94
CA LYS A 105 -1.60 2.01 -10.01
C LYS A 105 -2.20 0.82 -9.29
N HIS A 106 -1.43 -0.26 -9.14
CA HIS A 106 -1.76 -1.33 -8.22
C HIS A 106 -1.71 -0.80 -6.78
N VAL A 107 -2.55 -1.34 -5.89
CA VAL A 107 -2.67 -0.83 -4.52
C VAL A 107 -2.64 -1.98 -3.51
N PHE A 108 -1.78 -1.84 -2.52
CA PHE A 108 -1.94 -2.50 -1.22
C PHE A 108 -2.40 -1.46 -0.21
N CYS A 109 -3.56 -1.65 0.38
CA CYS A 109 -4.08 -0.75 1.41
C CYS A 109 -4.24 -1.49 2.74
N GLU A 110 -3.71 -0.93 3.82
CA GLU A 110 -3.94 -1.47 5.16
C GLU A 110 -5.43 -1.49 5.50
N LYS A 111 -5.79 -2.42 6.39
CA LYS A 111 -7.17 -2.56 6.86
C LYS A 111 -7.57 -1.40 7.82
N PRO A 112 -8.84 -1.00 7.82
CA PRO A 112 -9.89 -1.33 6.86
C PRO A 112 -9.73 -0.52 5.56
N LEU A 113 -10.15 -1.07 4.44
CA LEU A 113 -10.11 -0.38 3.14
C LEU A 113 -11.02 0.86 3.12
N CYS A 114 -12.17 0.76 3.76
CA CYS A 114 -13.15 1.84 3.88
C CYS A 114 -13.86 1.77 5.23
N ILE A 115 -14.44 2.89 5.68
CA ILE A 115 -15.17 3.01 6.94
C ILE A 115 -16.60 3.49 6.75
N LYS A 116 -16.97 3.96 5.57
CA LYS A 116 -18.31 4.48 5.27
C LYS A 116 -19.03 3.58 4.27
N PRO A 117 -20.36 3.35 4.42
CA PRO A 117 -21.14 2.54 3.49
C PRO A 117 -21.09 3.06 2.05
N ASN A 118 -21.02 4.38 1.86
CA ASN A 118 -20.92 4.98 0.54
C ASN A 118 -19.59 4.66 -0.16
N GLU A 119 -18.50 4.59 0.60
CA GLU A 119 -17.19 4.20 0.08
C GLU A 119 -17.23 2.76 -0.47
N LEU A 120 -17.91 1.84 0.22
CA LEU A 120 -18.10 0.47 -0.26
C LEU A 120 -18.91 0.41 -1.58
N LYS A 121 -19.95 1.25 -1.72
CA LYS A 121 -20.71 1.39 -2.99
C LYS A 121 -19.82 1.88 -4.12
N GLU A 122 -18.97 2.86 -3.85
CA GLU A 122 -17.99 3.37 -4.84
C GLU A 122 -16.98 2.30 -5.26
N ILE A 123 -16.48 1.49 -4.33
CA ILE A 123 -15.57 0.37 -4.61
C ILE A 123 -16.23 -0.61 -5.57
N LYS A 124 -17.45 -1.06 -5.26
CA LYS A 124 -18.20 -1.97 -6.13
C LYS A 124 -18.38 -1.38 -7.52
N LYS A 125 -18.84 -0.11 -7.61
CA LYS A 125 -19.05 0.58 -8.88
C LYS A 125 -17.76 0.72 -9.70
N PHE A 126 -16.61 0.95 -9.05
CA PHE A 126 -15.33 1.04 -9.74
C PHE A 126 -15.00 -0.28 -10.44
N PHE A 127 -15.04 -1.39 -9.73
CA PHE A 127 -14.64 -2.69 -10.27
C PHE A 127 -15.65 -3.30 -11.28
N THR A 128 -16.94 -2.93 -11.21
CA THR A 128 -17.94 -3.42 -12.19
C THR A 128 -17.86 -2.69 -13.52
N LYS A 129 -17.28 -1.48 -13.58
CA LYS A 129 -17.28 -0.65 -14.80
C LYS A 129 -16.04 -0.81 -15.68
N GLN A 130 -14.98 -1.43 -15.18
CA GLN A 130 -13.71 -1.49 -15.90
C GLN A 130 -13.46 -2.89 -16.46
N LYS A 131 -13.04 -2.96 -17.73
CA LYS A 131 -12.63 -4.23 -18.38
C LYS A 131 -11.28 -4.73 -17.87
N VAL A 132 -10.36 -3.81 -17.58
CA VAL A 132 -9.04 -4.09 -17.00
C VAL A 132 -8.87 -3.20 -15.79
N THR A 133 -8.64 -3.80 -14.64
CA THR A 133 -8.47 -3.06 -13.37
C THR A 133 -7.08 -3.30 -12.80
N PRO A 134 -6.48 -2.28 -12.18
CA PRO A 134 -5.33 -2.49 -11.31
C PRO A 134 -5.67 -3.45 -10.16
N ILE A 135 -4.67 -4.17 -9.67
CA ILE A 135 -4.82 -5.06 -8.52
C ILE A 135 -5.01 -4.22 -7.26
N LEU A 136 -6.03 -4.57 -6.46
CA LEU A 136 -6.26 -4.04 -5.12
C LEU A 136 -6.18 -5.17 -4.11
N VAL A 137 -5.28 -5.02 -3.13
CA VAL A 137 -5.15 -5.93 -1.99
C VAL A 137 -5.40 -5.16 -0.71
N THR A 138 -6.24 -5.71 0.18
CA THR A 138 -6.44 -5.17 1.53
C THR A 138 -5.65 -5.99 2.54
N GLY A 139 -4.98 -5.29 3.46
CA GLY A 139 -4.04 -5.81 4.44
C GLY A 139 -4.65 -6.64 5.58
N PHE A 140 -5.50 -7.61 5.28
CA PHE A 140 -5.95 -8.60 6.27
C PHE A 140 -4.87 -9.66 6.52
N ASN A 141 -3.74 -9.22 7.07
CA ASN A 141 -2.50 -9.99 7.12
C ASN A 141 -2.57 -11.26 7.97
N ARG A 142 -3.44 -11.30 8.99
CA ARG A 142 -3.58 -12.47 9.88
C ARG A 142 -3.99 -13.75 9.16
N ARG A 143 -4.65 -13.65 8.00
CA ARG A 143 -4.98 -14.83 7.16
C ARG A 143 -3.75 -15.60 6.66
N PHE A 144 -2.57 -14.97 6.70
CA PHE A 144 -1.32 -15.59 6.29
C PHE A 144 -0.49 -16.13 7.47
N SER A 145 -0.97 -16.00 8.72
CA SER A 145 -0.30 -16.58 9.87
C SER A 145 -0.32 -18.11 9.80
N ASP A 146 0.66 -18.75 10.44
CA ASP A 146 0.72 -20.22 10.44
C ASP A 146 -0.49 -20.85 11.10
N SER A 147 -0.97 -20.27 12.22
CA SER A 147 -2.21 -20.70 12.86
C SER A 147 -3.42 -20.65 11.92
N ALA A 148 -3.56 -19.55 11.13
CA ALA A 148 -4.67 -19.44 10.17
C ALA A 148 -4.55 -20.46 9.02
N LYS A 149 -3.34 -20.74 8.55
CA LYS A 149 -3.10 -21.76 7.52
C LYS A 149 -3.43 -23.16 8.02
N ILE A 150 -3.00 -23.50 9.24
CA ILE A 150 -3.32 -24.79 9.89
C ILE A 150 -4.83 -24.94 10.04
N LEU A 151 -5.50 -23.93 10.61
CA LEU A 151 -6.95 -23.93 10.79
C LEU A 151 -7.69 -24.08 9.44
N LYS A 152 -7.26 -23.36 8.42
CA LYS A 152 -7.81 -23.49 7.07
C LYS A 152 -7.71 -24.92 6.54
N GLY A 153 -6.57 -25.59 6.72
CA GLY A 153 -6.37 -26.98 6.30
C GLY A 153 -7.30 -27.97 7.03
N PHE A 154 -7.69 -27.70 8.29
CA PHE A 154 -8.71 -28.48 8.98
C PHE A 154 -10.12 -28.21 8.42
N ILE A 155 -10.46 -26.95 8.22
CA ILE A 155 -11.78 -26.54 7.70
C ILE A 155 -12.04 -27.14 6.31
N GLU A 156 -11.06 -27.08 5.42
CA GLU A 156 -11.18 -27.56 4.04
C GLU A 156 -11.39 -29.09 3.94
N LYS A 157 -10.99 -29.84 4.96
CA LYS A 157 -11.17 -31.30 5.05
C LYS A 157 -12.48 -31.73 5.72
N SER A 158 -13.20 -30.80 6.35
CA SER A 158 -14.43 -31.11 7.05
C SER A 158 -15.61 -31.14 6.09
N THR A 159 -16.41 -32.21 6.19
CA THR A 159 -17.69 -32.35 5.48
C THR A 159 -18.88 -31.99 6.37
N SER A 160 -18.63 -31.63 7.63
CA SER A 160 -19.64 -31.29 8.64
C SER A 160 -19.55 -29.83 9.05
N PRO A 161 -20.64 -29.26 9.62
CA PRO A 161 -20.58 -27.91 10.21
C PRO A 161 -19.48 -27.80 11.26
N ILE A 162 -18.77 -26.68 11.27
CA ILE A 162 -17.65 -26.42 12.17
C ILE A 162 -18.05 -25.31 13.13
N PHE A 163 -17.84 -25.55 14.42
CA PHE A 163 -17.93 -24.52 15.46
C PHE A 163 -16.51 -24.04 15.81
N LEU A 164 -16.29 -22.72 15.72
CA LEU A 164 -15.02 -22.09 16.09
C LEU A 164 -15.25 -21.20 17.31
N ASN A 165 -14.49 -21.45 18.38
CA ASN A 165 -14.38 -20.55 19.52
C ASN A 165 -13.00 -19.90 19.52
N TYR A 166 -12.96 -18.57 19.53
CA TYR A 166 -11.74 -17.77 19.59
C TYR A 166 -11.73 -17.02 20.93
N THR A 167 -10.85 -17.40 21.83
CA THR A 167 -10.66 -16.79 23.16
C THR A 167 -9.32 -16.05 23.22
#